data_ba17fe2583d84ace4e01a09f921e0d37
#
_entry.id   ba17fe2583d84ace4e01a09f921e0d37
#
_cell.length_a   1.000
_cell.length_b   1.000
_cell.length_c   1.000
_cell.angle_alpha   90.00
_cell.angle_beta   90.00
_cell.angle_gamma   90.00
#
_symmetry.space_group_name_H-M   'P 1'
#
loop_
_entity.id
_entity.type
_entity.pdbx_description
1 polymer ?
#
loop_
_entity_poly.entity_id
_entity_poly.type
_entity_poly.pdbx_seq_one_letter_code
_entity_poly.pdbx_strand_id
1 'polypeptide(L)'
;MKNSEDLLRRMKTIEGHMHGITRMVEEDAYCIDVIRQVQAVEAALSKVSGMILDRHLNTCVITAIKGEDQDERQRVLNEIMEVYQTGIKI
;
A
#
# COMPACT_ATOMS: atom_id res chain seq x y z
N MET A 1 13.97 0.25 1.79
CA MET A 1 13.30 -1.06 1.69
C MET A 1 14.12 -1.99 0.82
N LYS A 2 14.80 -2.95 1.44
CA LYS A 2 15.60 -3.92 0.69
C LYS A 2 14.67 -4.91 -0.03
N ASN A 3 15.12 -5.40 -1.20
CA ASN A 3 14.39 -6.40 -1.98
C ASN A 3 12.98 -5.93 -2.37
N SER A 4 12.90 -4.68 -2.84
CA SER A 4 11.63 -4.07 -3.21
C SER A 4 11.31 -4.16 -4.70
N GLU A 5 11.98 -5.04 -5.43
CA GLU A 5 11.82 -5.16 -6.88
C GLU A 5 10.38 -5.53 -7.28
N ASP A 6 9.75 -6.43 -6.53
CA ASP A 6 8.37 -6.83 -6.76
C ASP A 6 7.40 -5.66 -6.49
N LEU A 7 7.66 -4.88 -5.44
CA LEU A 7 6.87 -3.69 -5.12
C LEU A 7 7.01 -2.63 -6.21
N LEU A 8 8.25 -2.38 -6.66
CA LEU A 8 8.50 -1.40 -7.72
C LEU A 8 7.79 -1.79 -9.02
N ARG A 9 7.85 -3.07 -9.38
CA ARG A 9 7.16 -3.56 -10.57
C ARG A 9 5.65 -3.34 -10.47
N ARG A 10 5.05 -3.64 -9.33
CA ARG A 10 3.63 -3.40 -9.08
C ARG A 10 3.28 -1.92 -9.14
N MET A 11 4.12 -1.07 -8.54
CA MET A 11 3.91 0.38 -8.56
C MET A 11 3.96 0.92 -9.99
N LYS A 12 4.90 0.47 -10.80
CA LYS A 12 5.00 0.88 -12.21
C LYS A 12 3.78 0.44 -13.02
N THR A 13 3.27 -0.76 -12.74
CA THR A 13 2.04 -1.25 -13.37
C THR A 13 0.86 -0.35 -12.98
N ILE A 14 0.77 0.05 -11.72
CA ILE A 14 -0.28 0.94 -11.23
C ILE A 14 -0.16 2.32 -11.89
N GLU A 15 1.06 2.84 -12.02
CA GLU A 15 1.28 4.12 -12.73
C GLU A 15 0.75 4.06 -14.16
N GLY A 16 1.06 2.98 -14.88
CA GLY A 16 0.55 2.79 -16.24
C GLY A 16 -0.97 2.71 -16.28
N HIS A 17 -1.58 2.03 -15.31
CA HIS A 17 -3.02 1.93 -15.19
C HIS A 17 -3.64 3.31 -14.94
N MET A 18 -3.01 4.13 -14.07
CA MET A 18 -3.47 5.50 -13.81
C MET A 18 -3.40 6.37 -15.07
N HIS A 19 -2.35 6.25 -15.87
CA HIS A 19 -2.26 6.96 -17.16
C HIS A 19 -3.42 6.58 -18.07
N GLY A 20 -3.78 5.30 -18.11
CA GLY A 20 -4.92 4.82 -18.87
C GLY A 20 -6.24 5.43 -18.40
N ILE A 21 -6.43 5.53 -17.10
CA ILE A 21 -7.64 6.14 -16.51
C ILE A 21 -7.69 7.63 -16.84
N THR A 22 -6.58 8.33 -16.74
CA THR A 22 -6.50 9.75 -17.11
C THR A 22 -6.95 9.96 -18.56
N ARG A 23 -6.47 9.09 -19.46
CA ARG A 23 -6.88 9.15 -20.87
C ARG A 23 -8.37 8.90 -21.05
N MET A 24 -8.93 7.94 -20.31
CA MET A 24 -10.37 7.66 -20.34
C MET A 24 -11.18 8.91 -19.96
N VAL A 25 -10.75 9.63 -18.93
CA VAL A 25 -11.40 10.87 -18.51
C VAL A 25 -11.29 11.95 -19.60
N GLU A 26 -10.10 12.10 -20.19
CA GLU A 26 -9.86 13.06 -21.26
C GLU A 26 -10.73 12.78 -22.49
N GLU A 27 -11.01 11.52 -22.78
CA GLU A 27 -11.78 11.07 -23.93
C GLU A 27 -13.28 10.92 -23.63
N ASP A 28 -13.74 11.37 -22.46
CA ASP A 28 -15.13 11.27 -22.01
C ASP A 28 -15.67 9.82 -22.05
N ALA A 29 -14.86 8.86 -21.60
CA ALA A 29 -15.30 7.48 -21.50
C ALA A 29 -16.50 7.35 -20.55
N TYR A 30 -17.28 6.30 -20.72
CA TYR A 30 -18.46 6.05 -19.91
C TYR A 30 -18.11 6.00 -18.41
N CYS A 31 -18.85 6.76 -17.60
CA CYS A 31 -18.53 6.97 -16.17
C CYS A 31 -18.37 5.67 -15.39
N ILE A 32 -19.24 4.68 -15.64
CA ILE A 32 -19.17 3.41 -14.89
C ILE A 32 -17.88 2.66 -15.24
N ASP A 33 -17.45 2.71 -16.49
CA ASP A 33 -16.20 2.06 -16.89
C ASP A 33 -15.00 2.73 -16.22
N VAL A 34 -15.02 4.06 -16.12
CA VAL A 34 -13.97 4.81 -15.42
C VAL A 34 -13.94 4.41 -13.93
N ILE A 35 -15.10 4.35 -13.28
CA ILE A 35 -15.18 3.97 -11.85
C ILE A 35 -14.65 2.56 -11.64
N ARG A 36 -14.96 1.63 -12.52
CA ARG A 36 -14.46 0.24 -12.41
C ARG A 36 -12.94 0.19 -12.52
N GLN A 37 -12.35 1.01 -13.37
CA GLN A 37 -10.90 1.10 -13.50
C GLN A 37 -10.28 1.72 -12.24
N VAL A 38 -10.90 2.73 -11.67
CA VAL A 38 -10.46 3.33 -10.40
C VAL A 38 -10.50 2.29 -9.29
N GLN A 39 -11.58 1.52 -9.19
CA GLN A 39 -11.70 0.47 -8.18
C GLN A 39 -10.59 -0.59 -8.32
N ALA A 40 -10.22 -0.92 -9.55
CA ALA A 40 -9.12 -1.86 -9.79
C ALA A 40 -7.79 -1.30 -9.29
N VAL A 41 -7.53 -0.01 -9.49
CA VAL A 41 -6.33 0.65 -8.97
C VAL A 41 -6.35 0.70 -7.44
N GLU A 42 -7.50 1.00 -6.84
CA GLU A 42 -7.64 1.00 -5.39
C GLU A 42 -7.30 -0.38 -4.79
N ALA A 43 -7.79 -1.45 -5.41
CA ALA A 43 -7.48 -2.81 -4.99
C ALA A 43 -5.99 -3.12 -5.12
N ALA A 44 -5.38 -2.69 -6.22
CA ALA A 44 -3.95 -2.89 -6.45
C ALA A 44 -3.11 -2.12 -5.41
N LEU A 45 -3.49 -0.89 -5.08
CA LEU A 45 -2.83 -0.09 -4.04
C LEU A 45 -2.99 -0.72 -2.66
N SER A 46 -4.17 -1.24 -2.36
CA SER A 46 -4.41 -1.95 -1.10
C SER A 46 -3.46 -3.16 -0.96
N LYS A 47 -3.27 -3.91 -2.05
CA LYS A 47 -2.34 -5.04 -2.07
C LYS A 47 -0.91 -4.57 -1.79
N VAL A 48 -0.48 -3.48 -2.40
CA VAL A 48 0.86 -2.90 -2.17
C VAL A 48 1.02 -2.49 -0.71
N SER A 49 0.01 -1.83 -0.13
CA SER A 49 0.02 -1.45 1.28
C SER A 49 0.21 -2.67 2.19
N GLY A 50 -0.52 -3.75 1.92
CA GLY A 50 -0.39 -4.99 2.68
C GLY A 50 0.99 -5.61 2.57
N MET A 51 1.59 -5.58 1.38
CA MET A 51 2.94 -6.10 1.16
C MET A 51 3.98 -5.30 1.93
N ILE A 52 3.83 -3.98 1.96
CA ILE A 52 4.75 -3.10 2.70
C ILE A 52 4.60 -3.33 4.20
N LEU A 53 3.37 -3.42 4.68
CA LEU A 53 3.13 -3.71 6.10
C LEU A 53 3.72 -5.06 6.50
N ASP A 54 3.55 -6.08 5.68
CA ASP A 54 4.11 -7.41 5.93
C ASP A 54 5.64 -7.33 6.11
N ARG A 55 6.34 -6.62 5.23
CA ARG A 55 7.78 -6.41 5.35
C ARG A 55 8.14 -5.66 6.61
N HIS A 56 7.38 -4.62 6.93
CA HIS A 56 7.60 -3.83 8.14
C HIS A 56 7.46 -4.68 9.40
N LEU A 57 6.43 -5.54 9.45
CA LEU A 57 6.23 -6.47 10.56
C LEU A 57 7.38 -7.46 10.70
N ASN A 58 7.90 -7.96 9.59
CA ASN A 58 8.97 -8.97 9.59
C ASN A 58 10.38 -8.40 9.75
N THR A 59 10.53 -7.09 9.74
CA THR A 59 11.85 -6.44 9.88
C THR A 59 11.85 -5.46 11.05
N CYS A 60 11.31 -4.26 10.82
CA CYS A 60 11.38 -3.17 11.79
C CYS A 60 10.64 -3.47 13.09
N VAL A 61 9.43 -4.06 12.97
CA VAL A 61 8.59 -4.34 14.14
C VAL A 61 9.18 -5.45 15.00
N ILE A 62 9.62 -6.55 14.38
CA ILE A 62 10.24 -7.66 15.12
C ILE A 62 11.49 -7.17 15.84
N THR A 63 12.32 -6.37 15.17
CA THR A 63 13.54 -5.83 15.76
C THR A 63 13.20 -4.97 16.98
N ALA A 64 12.21 -4.08 16.87
CA ALA A 64 11.80 -3.22 17.97
C ALA A 64 11.21 -4.02 19.14
N ILE A 65 10.40 -5.04 18.85
CA ILE A 65 9.77 -5.88 19.89
C ILE A 65 10.79 -6.70 20.64
N LYS A 66 11.81 -7.24 19.96
CA LYS A 66 12.89 -8.00 20.59
C LYS A 66 13.90 -7.13 21.33
N GLY A 67 13.90 -5.83 21.05
CA GLY A 67 14.78 -4.89 21.72
C GLY A 67 14.37 -4.63 23.16
N GLU A 68 15.24 -3.96 23.91
CA GLU A 68 15.01 -3.66 25.32
C GLU A 68 14.32 -2.32 25.56
N ASP A 69 14.19 -1.49 24.53
CA ASP A 69 13.58 -0.17 24.62
C ASP A 69 12.06 -0.28 24.57
N GLN A 70 11.41 -0.09 25.71
CA GLN A 70 9.96 -0.16 25.83
C GLN A 70 9.25 0.97 25.07
N ASP A 71 9.84 2.15 25.05
CA ASP A 71 9.27 3.31 24.33
C ASP A 71 9.25 3.05 22.83
N GLU A 72 10.32 2.47 22.31
CA GLU A 72 10.39 2.09 20.89
C GLU A 72 9.36 1.02 20.54
N ARG A 73 9.19 0.02 21.39
CA ARG A 73 8.16 -1.01 21.20
C ARG A 73 6.77 -0.40 21.14
N GLN A 74 6.47 0.48 22.09
CA GLN A 74 5.15 1.11 22.16
C GLN A 74 4.91 2.00 20.95
N ARG A 75 5.91 2.76 20.53
CA ARG A 75 5.82 3.61 19.34
C ARG A 75 5.48 2.80 18.09
N VAL A 76 6.18 1.70 17.89
CA VAL A 76 5.98 0.83 16.72
C VAL A 76 4.59 0.21 16.73
N LEU A 77 4.11 -0.26 17.90
CA LEU A 77 2.78 -0.82 18.04
C LEU A 77 1.70 0.22 17.78
N ASN A 78 1.89 1.45 18.27
CA ASN A 78 0.94 2.54 18.03
C ASN A 78 0.84 2.89 16.54
N GLU A 79 1.97 2.89 15.83
CA GLU A 79 1.98 3.13 14.39
C GLU A 79 1.17 2.07 13.63
N ILE A 80 1.32 0.80 14.00
CA ILE A 80 0.56 -0.29 13.40
C ILE A 80 -0.95 -0.09 13.63
N MET A 81 -1.32 0.27 14.85
CA MET A 81 -2.73 0.52 15.18
C MET A 81 -3.31 1.67 14.37
N GLU A 82 -2.56 2.76 14.21
CA GLU A 82 -3.00 3.89 13.37
C GLU A 82 -3.22 3.46 11.92
N VAL A 83 -2.27 2.73 11.36
CA VAL A 83 -2.35 2.22 9.99
C VAL A 83 -3.57 1.31 9.82
N TYR A 84 -3.80 0.43 10.77
CA TYR A 84 -4.96 -0.47 10.76
C TYR A 84 -6.27 0.32 10.82
N GLN A 85 -6.34 1.33 11.69
CA GLN A 85 -7.54 2.16 11.86
C GLN A 85 -7.86 2.99 10.63
N THR A 86 -6.85 3.35 9.83
CA THR A 86 -7.06 4.10 8.58
C THR A 86 -7.43 3.20 7.39
N GLY A 87 -7.59 1.91 7.62
CA GLY A 87 -8.24 1.03 6.67
C GLY A 87 -7.34 0.21 5.74
N ILE A 88 -6.11 -0.13 6.16
CA ILE A 88 -5.33 -1.09 5.39
C ILE A 88 -6.01 -2.44 5.47
N LYS A 89 -6.37 -3.00 4.32
CA LYS A 89 -6.90 -4.34 4.19
C LYS A 89 -5.76 -5.27 3.77
N ILE A 90 -5.48 -6.24 4.59
CA ILE A 90 -4.42 -7.22 4.33
C ILE A 90 -5.01 -8.50 3.78
#